data_2c1871648f357e7ddbfb29e8f748dd21
#
_entry.id   2c1871648f357e7ddbfb29e8f748dd21
#
_cell.length_a   1.000
_cell.length_b   1.000
_cell.length_c   1.000
_cell.angle_alpha   90.00
_cell.angle_beta   90.00
_cell.angle_gamma   90.00
#
_symmetry.space_group_name_H-M   'P 1'
#
loop_
_entity.id
_entity.type
_entity.pdbx_description
1 polymer ?
#
loop_
_entity_poly.entity_id
_entity_poly.type
_entity_poly.pdbx_seq_one_letter_code
_entity_poly.pdbx_strand_id
1 'polypeptide(L)'
;GFAPAYLTYGGSGGVGSVVTVHNIAFQGWASAGMIEALRLPREAFHPGHLEYYGGLSSLKAGLVTADRITTVSPTYAAELLRPEFGMGLEGVIRARAADVSGILNGVDTALWSPEGEPVPYSPKKMQGKAVARAALQAEFGVDVAGPLAIVVSRLTDQKGIDLLPQVVPDFVAQGGGVIVLGSGDPALEAAMRGLETRFPGKVAVRIGYDEGLSHRMFSGADAVLVPSRFEPCGLTQMYGLRYGTVPVVAAVGGLADTVIHASPAALRAGVATGVQFHPTDAVAFGQALRQLCALHADGGTWAEVQANAMAADVGWEASAAAYAALYAGLVR
;
A
#
# COMPACT_ATOMS: atom_id res chain seq x y z
N GLY A 1 20.03 -8.66 -2.91
CA GLY A 1 20.69 -7.66 -3.74
C GLY A 1 22.00 -8.11 -4.35
N PHE A 2 22.87 -8.92 -3.69
CA PHE A 2 24.19 -9.29 -4.24
C PHE A 2 24.16 -10.34 -5.37
N ALA A 3 23.07 -11.06 -5.62
CA ALA A 3 23.04 -12.11 -6.65
C ALA A 3 23.48 -11.61 -8.06
N PRO A 4 22.95 -10.47 -8.56
CA PRO A 4 23.43 -9.92 -9.83
C PRO A 4 24.92 -9.54 -9.81
N ALA A 5 25.42 -9.03 -8.69
CA ALA A 5 26.83 -8.72 -8.55
C ALA A 5 27.72 -9.98 -8.65
N TYR A 6 27.33 -11.08 -8.05
CA TYR A 6 28.05 -12.35 -8.21
C TYR A 6 28.03 -12.87 -9.64
N LEU A 7 26.93 -12.69 -10.38
CA LEU A 7 26.89 -13.03 -11.81
C LEU A 7 27.87 -12.17 -12.61
N THR A 8 27.92 -10.87 -12.31
CA THR A 8 28.80 -9.91 -13.00
C THR A 8 30.28 -10.17 -12.72
N TYR A 9 30.67 -10.30 -11.45
CA TYR A 9 32.07 -10.44 -11.04
C TYR A 9 32.57 -11.89 -11.05
N GLY A 10 31.68 -12.87 -10.99
CA GLY A 10 32.00 -14.31 -11.03
C GLY A 10 32.10 -14.90 -12.45
N GLY A 11 31.86 -14.11 -13.49
CA GLY A 11 32.06 -14.52 -14.87
C GLY A 11 31.01 -15.51 -15.41
N SER A 12 29.82 -15.60 -14.84
CA SER A 12 28.70 -16.42 -15.34
C SER A 12 27.98 -15.72 -16.51
N GLY A 13 28.72 -15.51 -17.63
CA GLY A 13 28.17 -14.84 -18.80
C GLY A 13 26.97 -15.60 -19.42
N GLY A 14 25.94 -14.83 -19.80
CA GLY A 14 24.75 -15.37 -20.48
C GLY A 14 23.54 -15.64 -19.60
N VAL A 15 23.62 -15.41 -18.27
CA VAL A 15 22.47 -15.47 -17.36
C VAL A 15 21.88 -14.07 -17.17
N GLY A 16 20.66 -13.86 -17.64
CA GLY A 16 19.92 -12.63 -17.40
C GLY A 16 19.50 -12.49 -15.93
N SER A 17 19.55 -11.27 -15.39
CA SER A 17 19.24 -10.98 -13.99
C SER A 17 18.24 -9.84 -13.85
N VAL A 18 17.33 -9.99 -12.88
CA VAL A 18 16.36 -8.97 -12.49
C VAL A 18 16.48 -8.70 -11.01
N VAL A 19 16.51 -7.43 -10.61
CA VAL A 19 16.36 -7.03 -9.22
C VAL A 19 15.01 -6.35 -9.02
N THR A 20 14.24 -6.81 -8.04
CA THR A 20 12.95 -6.19 -7.67
C THR A 20 13.11 -5.38 -6.40
N VAL A 21 12.79 -4.09 -6.49
CA VAL A 21 12.77 -3.17 -5.34
C VAL A 21 11.36 -3.17 -4.75
N HIS A 22 11.17 -3.92 -3.68
CA HIS A 22 9.90 -3.91 -2.95
C HIS A 22 9.74 -2.67 -2.06
N ASN A 23 10.84 -2.19 -1.48
CA ASN A 23 10.89 -0.96 -0.70
C ASN A 23 12.33 -0.47 -0.63
N ILE A 24 12.60 0.72 -1.15
CA ILE A 24 13.93 1.34 -1.21
C ILE A 24 14.52 1.63 0.19
N ALA A 25 13.69 1.70 1.24
CA ALA A 25 14.15 1.93 2.60
C ALA A 25 15.05 0.81 3.14
N PHE A 26 14.96 -0.40 2.57
CA PHE A 26 15.75 -1.54 3.00
C PHE A 26 17.01 -1.70 2.14
N GLN A 27 18.04 -0.91 2.45
CA GLN A 27 19.29 -0.80 1.69
C GLN A 27 20.19 -2.04 1.78
N GLY A 28 20.02 -2.86 2.83
CA GLY A 28 20.92 -3.98 3.11
C GLY A 28 22.34 -3.50 3.32
N TRP A 29 22.53 -2.52 4.21
CA TRP A 29 23.82 -1.92 4.51
C TRP A 29 24.72 -2.85 5.34
N ALA A 30 26.01 -2.89 5.00
CA ALA A 30 27.04 -3.59 5.74
C ALA A 30 28.36 -2.77 5.74
N SER A 31 29.22 -3.02 6.71
CA SER A 31 30.52 -2.34 6.75
C SER A 31 31.41 -2.70 5.54
N ALA A 32 32.27 -1.78 5.11
CA ALA A 32 33.18 -1.97 3.99
C ALA A 32 34.06 -3.25 4.11
N GLY A 33 34.45 -3.62 5.35
CA GLY A 33 35.24 -4.81 5.61
C GLY A 33 34.54 -6.13 5.25
N MET A 34 33.23 -6.13 5.07
CA MET A 34 32.49 -7.31 4.66
C MET A 34 32.75 -7.76 3.22
N ILE A 35 33.40 -6.93 2.39
CA ILE A 35 33.64 -7.27 0.98
C ILE A 35 34.42 -8.57 0.80
N GLU A 36 35.40 -8.82 1.68
CA GLU A 36 36.20 -10.05 1.67
C GLU A 36 35.37 -11.27 2.12
N ALA A 37 34.56 -11.11 3.18
CA ALA A 37 33.65 -12.17 3.64
C ALA A 37 32.59 -12.52 2.59
N LEU A 38 32.16 -11.54 1.82
CA LEU A 38 31.25 -11.72 0.68
C LEU A 38 31.95 -12.29 -0.55
N ARG A 39 33.28 -12.44 -0.53
CA ARG A 39 34.09 -12.95 -1.65
C ARG A 39 33.87 -12.14 -2.95
N LEU A 40 33.60 -10.85 -2.81
CA LEU A 40 33.53 -9.90 -3.92
C LEU A 40 34.90 -9.24 -4.13
N PRO A 41 35.27 -8.90 -5.36
CA PRO A 41 36.53 -8.26 -5.63
C PRO A 41 36.58 -6.85 -5.03
N ARG A 42 37.75 -6.42 -4.58
CA ARG A 42 37.91 -5.12 -3.90
C ARG A 42 37.55 -3.92 -4.79
N GLU A 43 37.76 -4.05 -6.10
CA GLU A 43 37.37 -3.06 -7.10
C GLU A 43 35.84 -2.84 -7.16
N ALA A 44 35.03 -3.79 -6.69
CA ALA A 44 33.58 -3.61 -6.56
C ALA A 44 33.20 -2.58 -5.48
N PHE A 45 34.10 -2.32 -4.51
CA PHE A 45 33.91 -1.26 -3.52
C PHE A 45 34.27 0.10 -4.11
N HIS A 46 33.35 0.66 -4.86
CA HIS A 46 33.51 1.93 -5.56
C HIS A 46 32.17 2.68 -5.57
N PRO A 47 32.16 4.04 -5.48
CA PRO A 47 30.93 4.84 -5.48
C PRO A 47 29.99 4.59 -6.66
N GLY A 48 30.53 4.22 -7.84
CA GLY A 48 29.75 3.81 -9.02
C GLY A 48 29.17 2.39 -8.93
N HIS A 49 29.55 1.59 -7.95
CA HIS A 49 29.17 0.17 -7.82
C HIS A 49 28.51 -0.11 -6.46
N LEU A 50 29.17 -0.82 -5.54
CA LEU A 50 28.60 -1.35 -4.31
C LEU A 50 28.70 -0.42 -3.10
N GLU A 51 29.61 0.54 -3.14
CA GLU A 51 29.80 1.50 -2.04
C GLU A 51 28.58 2.39 -1.87
N TYR A 52 28.15 2.57 -0.62
CA TYR A 52 27.04 3.42 -0.24
C TYR A 52 27.30 4.03 1.14
N TYR A 53 27.58 5.33 1.15
CA TYR A 53 27.92 6.10 2.37
C TYR A 53 28.96 5.42 3.26
N GLY A 54 30.09 5.02 2.69
CA GLY A 54 31.23 4.42 3.39
C GLY A 54 31.06 2.94 3.72
N GLY A 55 29.93 2.32 3.39
CA GLY A 55 29.67 0.89 3.53
C GLY A 55 29.29 0.23 2.22
N LEU A 56 28.84 -1.00 2.29
CA LEU A 56 28.26 -1.76 1.18
C LEU A 56 26.73 -1.69 1.25
N SER A 57 26.07 -1.52 0.11
CA SER A 57 24.63 -1.72 0.00
C SER A 57 24.32 -2.88 -0.92
N SER A 58 23.64 -3.91 -0.40
CA SER A 58 23.22 -5.04 -1.23
C SER A 58 22.18 -4.61 -2.27
N LEU A 59 21.33 -3.62 -1.93
CA LEU A 59 20.36 -3.08 -2.87
C LEU A 59 21.04 -2.34 -4.01
N LYS A 60 21.99 -1.43 -3.69
CA LYS A 60 22.77 -0.72 -4.70
C LYS A 60 23.53 -1.68 -5.61
N ALA A 61 24.12 -2.73 -5.04
CA ALA A 61 24.78 -3.78 -5.81
C ALA A 61 23.84 -4.36 -6.88
N GLY A 62 22.63 -4.74 -6.51
CA GLY A 62 21.62 -5.22 -7.43
C GLY A 62 21.23 -4.19 -8.49
N LEU A 63 20.97 -2.93 -8.07
CA LEU A 63 20.59 -1.85 -8.99
C LEU A 63 21.64 -1.55 -10.05
N VAL A 64 22.92 -1.68 -9.71
CA VAL A 64 24.02 -1.38 -10.63
C VAL A 64 24.31 -2.55 -11.58
N THR A 65 24.17 -3.79 -11.10
CA THR A 65 24.66 -4.98 -11.82
C THR A 65 23.57 -5.82 -12.51
N ALA A 66 22.29 -5.69 -12.10
CA ALA A 66 21.21 -6.42 -12.76
C ALA A 66 20.95 -5.94 -14.20
N ASP A 67 20.51 -6.82 -15.08
CA ASP A 67 20.13 -6.47 -16.45
C ASP A 67 18.83 -5.65 -16.49
N ARG A 68 17.89 -5.92 -15.59
CA ARG A 68 16.64 -5.17 -15.44
C ARG A 68 16.36 -4.90 -13.97
N ILE A 69 15.68 -3.79 -13.74
CA ILE A 69 15.23 -3.34 -12.44
C ILE A 69 13.70 -3.27 -12.46
N THR A 70 13.05 -3.94 -11.53
CA THR A 70 11.61 -3.79 -11.35
C THR A 70 11.31 -3.20 -9.98
N THR A 71 10.18 -2.53 -9.89
CA THR A 71 9.56 -2.17 -8.62
C THR A 71 8.06 -2.48 -8.67
N VAL A 72 7.38 -2.30 -7.56
CA VAL A 72 6.04 -2.84 -7.34
C VAL A 72 4.90 -1.89 -7.69
N SER A 73 5.19 -0.80 -8.41
CA SER A 73 4.17 0.03 -9.07
C SER A 73 4.79 0.97 -10.10
N PRO A 74 4.07 1.36 -11.17
CA PRO A 74 4.52 2.37 -12.14
C PRO A 74 4.78 3.74 -11.51
N THR A 75 3.87 4.22 -10.67
CA THR A 75 4.04 5.49 -9.94
C THR A 75 5.24 5.43 -9.01
N TYR A 76 5.45 4.34 -8.28
CA TYR A 76 6.63 4.21 -7.43
C TYR A 76 7.94 4.17 -8.24
N ALA A 77 7.94 3.54 -9.42
CA ALA A 77 9.09 3.60 -10.33
C ALA A 77 9.46 5.04 -10.71
N ALA A 78 8.47 5.89 -10.96
CA ALA A 78 8.69 7.30 -11.25
C ALA A 78 9.11 8.11 -9.99
N GLU A 79 8.54 7.80 -8.83
CA GLU A 79 8.91 8.40 -7.55
C GLU A 79 10.37 8.12 -7.18
N LEU A 80 10.86 6.90 -7.38
CA LEU A 80 12.24 6.50 -7.10
C LEU A 80 13.30 7.32 -7.86
N LEU A 81 12.92 7.99 -8.95
CA LEU A 81 13.80 8.91 -9.68
C LEU A 81 13.98 10.26 -8.99
N ARG A 82 13.22 10.54 -7.92
CA ARG A 82 13.19 11.82 -7.22
C ARG A 82 13.94 11.73 -5.88
N PRO A 83 14.65 12.80 -5.48
CA PRO A 83 15.42 12.80 -4.21
C PRO A 83 14.57 12.48 -2.98
N GLU A 84 13.30 12.93 -2.98
CA GLU A 84 12.40 12.75 -1.85
C GLU A 84 12.07 11.27 -1.58
N PHE A 85 12.17 10.40 -2.59
CA PHE A 85 11.81 8.99 -2.51
C PHE A 85 12.98 8.03 -2.74
N GLY A 86 14.04 8.47 -3.40
CA GLY A 86 15.17 7.62 -3.82
C GLY A 86 16.14 7.26 -2.70
N MET A 87 16.04 7.92 -1.52
CA MET A 87 16.89 7.67 -0.33
C MET A 87 18.40 7.62 -0.67
N GLY A 88 18.86 8.53 -1.54
CA GLY A 88 20.26 8.61 -1.98
C GLY A 88 20.64 7.64 -3.11
N LEU A 89 19.69 6.86 -3.62
CA LEU A 89 19.88 5.99 -4.79
C LEU A 89 19.20 6.51 -6.06
N GLU A 90 18.50 7.65 -6.00
CA GLU A 90 17.82 8.25 -7.16
C GLU A 90 18.76 8.53 -8.32
N GLY A 91 20.02 8.88 -8.06
CA GLY A 91 21.05 9.07 -9.08
C GLY A 91 21.39 7.77 -9.81
N VAL A 92 21.52 6.67 -9.08
CA VAL A 92 21.76 5.32 -9.64
C VAL A 92 20.56 4.89 -10.48
N ILE A 93 19.35 5.07 -9.97
CA ILE A 93 18.12 4.65 -10.66
C ILE A 93 17.90 5.50 -11.92
N ARG A 94 18.13 6.82 -11.86
CA ARG A 94 18.07 7.70 -13.04
C ARG A 94 19.05 7.30 -14.15
N ALA A 95 20.28 6.91 -13.78
CA ALA A 95 21.26 6.43 -14.75
C ALA A 95 20.84 5.13 -15.44
N ARG A 96 19.92 4.38 -14.82
CA ARG A 96 19.38 3.12 -15.31
C ARG A 96 17.89 3.21 -15.68
N ALA A 97 17.33 4.43 -15.87
CA ALA A 97 15.89 4.65 -16.04
C ALA A 97 15.27 3.82 -17.21
N ALA A 98 16.03 3.54 -18.26
CA ALA A 98 15.57 2.71 -19.38
C ALA A 98 15.40 1.22 -19.01
N ASP A 99 16.03 0.77 -17.93
CA ASP A 99 15.97 -0.62 -17.46
C ASP A 99 14.95 -0.78 -16.30
N VAL A 100 14.34 0.32 -15.85
CA VAL A 100 13.40 0.32 -14.72
C VAL A 100 11.96 0.17 -15.21
N SER A 101 11.22 -0.73 -14.59
CA SER A 101 9.78 -0.88 -14.82
C SER A 101 9.03 -1.12 -13.50
N GLY A 102 7.82 -0.55 -13.40
CA GLY A 102 6.90 -0.80 -12.29
C GLY A 102 5.89 -1.88 -12.67
N ILE A 103 5.82 -2.95 -11.88
CA ILE A 103 4.84 -4.04 -12.05
C ILE A 103 4.13 -4.21 -10.71
N LEU A 104 2.83 -3.95 -10.67
CA LEU A 104 2.02 -4.06 -9.44
C LEU A 104 2.06 -5.50 -8.90
N ASN A 105 2.01 -5.63 -7.57
CA ASN A 105 1.67 -6.93 -6.99
C ASN A 105 0.18 -7.22 -7.20
N GLY A 106 -0.19 -8.49 -7.25
CA GLY A 106 -1.57 -8.93 -7.09
C GLY A 106 -1.86 -9.38 -5.66
N VAL A 107 -3.12 -9.68 -5.38
CA VAL A 107 -3.57 -10.34 -4.16
C VAL A 107 -4.11 -11.73 -4.48
N ASP A 108 -4.09 -12.64 -3.50
CA ASP A 108 -4.80 -13.92 -3.60
C ASP A 108 -6.31 -13.65 -3.51
N THR A 109 -6.96 -13.67 -4.66
CA THR A 109 -8.39 -13.37 -4.79
C THR A 109 -9.31 -14.49 -4.31
N ALA A 110 -8.77 -15.67 -4.04
CA ALA A 110 -9.51 -16.77 -3.42
C ALA A 110 -9.49 -16.64 -1.88
N LEU A 111 -8.33 -16.27 -1.31
CA LEU A 111 -8.18 -16.02 0.12
C LEU A 111 -8.90 -14.73 0.53
N TRP A 112 -8.67 -13.63 -0.20
CA TRP A 112 -9.29 -12.33 0.06
C TRP A 112 -10.57 -12.19 -0.79
N SER A 113 -11.65 -12.82 -0.34
CA SER A 113 -12.93 -12.85 -1.04
C SER A 113 -14.10 -12.74 -0.08
N PRO A 114 -15.01 -11.78 -0.29
CA PRO A 114 -16.22 -11.67 0.52
C PRO A 114 -17.16 -12.88 0.38
N GLU A 115 -17.02 -13.69 -0.67
CA GLU A 115 -17.79 -14.92 -0.86
C GLU A 115 -17.31 -16.06 0.05
N GLY A 116 -16.06 -16.02 0.52
CA GLY A 116 -15.46 -16.96 1.45
C GLY A 116 -15.69 -16.63 2.93
N GLU A 117 -16.28 -15.48 3.23
CA GLU A 117 -16.51 -15.02 4.60
C GLU A 117 -17.70 -15.75 5.26
N PRO A 118 -17.76 -15.80 6.62
CA PRO A 118 -18.87 -16.43 7.35
C PRO A 118 -20.24 -15.87 6.97
N VAL A 119 -20.32 -14.61 6.56
CA VAL A 119 -21.50 -13.97 5.99
C VAL A 119 -21.17 -13.54 4.56
N PRO A 120 -21.37 -14.42 3.58
CA PRO A 120 -20.94 -14.16 2.22
C PRO A 120 -21.77 -13.08 1.53
N TYR A 121 -21.11 -12.31 0.66
CA TYR A 121 -21.76 -11.33 -0.21
C TYR A 121 -20.99 -11.16 -1.53
N SER A 122 -21.63 -10.51 -2.48
CA SER A 122 -21.05 -10.19 -3.80
C SER A 122 -21.59 -8.84 -4.29
N PRO A 123 -21.03 -8.25 -5.36
CA PRO A 123 -21.51 -6.98 -5.91
C PRO A 123 -23.02 -6.96 -6.22
N LYS A 124 -23.59 -8.12 -6.53
CA LYS A 124 -25.03 -8.28 -6.84
C LYS A 124 -25.89 -8.57 -5.60
N LYS A 125 -25.28 -8.91 -4.45
CA LYS A 125 -25.97 -9.32 -3.22
C LYS A 125 -25.22 -8.76 -2.01
N MET A 126 -25.37 -7.46 -1.75
CA MET A 126 -24.64 -6.74 -0.69
C MET A 126 -25.24 -6.89 0.73
N GLN A 127 -26.34 -7.64 0.90
CA GLN A 127 -26.99 -7.80 2.21
C GLN A 127 -26.05 -8.40 3.26
N GLY A 128 -25.16 -9.33 2.86
CA GLY A 128 -24.15 -9.91 3.74
C GLY A 128 -23.20 -8.86 4.32
N LYS A 129 -22.83 -7.84 3.54
CA LYS A 129 -21.99 -6.75 4.04
C LYS A 129 -22.66 -5.96 5.17
N ALA A 130 -23.96 -5.70 5.07
CA ALA A 130 -24.72 -5.02 6.13
C ALA A 130 -24.76 -5.86 7.43
N VAL A 131 -24.90 -7.19 7.31
CA VAL A 131 -24.84 -8.10 8.47
C VAL A 131 -23.43 -8.12 9.08
N ALA A 132 -22.39 -8.20 8.25
CA ALA A 132 -20.99 -8.15 8.70
C ALA A 132 -20.67 -6.81 9.38
N ARG A 133 -21.23 -5.69 8.89
CA ARG A 133 -21.09 -4.36 9.50
C ARG A 133 -21.70 -4.34 10.90
N ALA A 134 -22.91 -4.84 11.06
CA ALA A 134 -23.57 -4.89 12.35
C ALA A 134 -22.80 -5.77 13.35
N ALA A 135 -22.27 -6.90 12.90
CA ALA A 135 -21.41 -7.79 13.72
C ALA A 135 -20.11 -7.11 14.13
N LEU A 136 -19.44 -6.39 13.21
CA LEU A 136 -18.22 -5.63 13.49
C LEU A 136 -18.47 -4.50 14.50
N GLN A 137 -19.57 -3.77 14.33
CA GLN A 137 -19.97 -2.72 15.27
C GLN A 137 -20.22 -3.29 16.68
N ALA A 138 -20.88 -4.43 16.77
CA ALA A 138 -21.14 -5.10 18.06
C ALA A 138 -19.83 -5.63 18.69
N GLU A 139 -18.92 -6.24 17.89
CA GLU A 139 -17.63 -6.76 18.38
C GLU A 139 -16.77 -5.66 19.04
N PHE A 140 -16.81 -4.45 18.48
CA PHE A 140 -15.99 -3.32 18.94
C PHE A 140 -16.76 -2.31 19.80
N GLY A 141 -18.05 -2.49 20.03
CA GLY A 141 -18.87 -1.55 20.76
C GLY A 141 -18.96 -0.17 20.06
N VAL A 142 -18.87 -0.15 18.73
CA VAL A 142 -18.96 1.06 17.91
C VAL A 142 -20.37 1.17 17.34
N ASP A 143 -21.02 2.32 17.53
CA ASP A 143 -22.36 2.60 17.00
C ASP A 143 -22.34 3.91 16.22
N VAL A 144 -22.30 3.80 14.88
CA VAL A 144 -22.26 4.95 13.95
C VAL A 144 -23.25 4.73 12.80
N ALA A 145 -24.00 5.79 12.50
CA ALA A 145 -24.92 5.80 11.37
C ALA A 145 -24.22 6.16 10.05
N GLY A 146 -23.18 6.98 10.11
CA GLY A 146 -22.34 7.34 8.98
C GLY A 146 -21.32 6.24 8.62
N PRO A 147 -20.33 6.56 7.78
CA PRO A 147 -19.36 5.56 7.32
C PRO A 147 -18.48 5.03 8.47
N LEU A 148 -18.39 3.71 8.57
CA LEU A 148 -17.47 2.99 9.44
C LEU A 148 -16.17 2.75 8.68
N ALA A 149 -15.11 3.46 9.06
CA ALA A 149 -13.80 3.32 8.46
C ALA A 149 -12.90 2.39 9.27
N ILE A 150 -11.96 1.71 8.59
CA ILE A 150 -10.93 0.91 9.24
C ILE A 150 -9.53 1.39 8.89
N VAL A 151 -8.59 1.15 9.80
CA VAL A 151 -7.16 1.22 9.57
C VAL A 151 -6.57 -0.13 9.93
N VAL A 152 -5.95 -0.80 8.95
CA VAL A 152 -5.28 -2.09 9.14
C VAL A 152 -3.85 -1.95 8.64
N SER A 153 -2.92 -1.65 9.54
CA SER A 153 -1.52 -1.43 9.14
C SER A 153 -0.57 -1.41 10.34
N ARG A 154 0.74 -1.39 10.04
CA ARG A 154 1.74 -1.01 11.05
C ARG A 154 1.52 0.45 11.47
N LEU A 155 1.60 0.72 12.76
CA LEU A 155 1.45 2.07 13.30
C LEU A 155 2.81 2.79 13.25
N THR A 156 3.10 3.40 12.10
CA THR A 156 4.36 4.10 11.83
C THR A 156 4.11 5.43 11.14
N ASP A 157 5.09 6.34 11.20
CA ASP A 157 5.06 7.62 10.49
C ASP A 157 4.92 7.44 8.97
N GLN A 158 5.60 6.43 8.40
CA GLN A 158 5.46 6.05 6.99
C GLN A 158 3.98 5.85 6.59
N LYS A 159 3.20 5.23 7.46
CA LYS A 159 1.78 4.94 7.23
C LYS A 159 0.85 6.12 7.50
N GLY A 160 1.39 7.26 7.91
CA GLY A 160 0.62 8.49 8.17
C GLY A 160 -0.35 8.39 9.34
N ILE A 161 -0.07 7.49 10.30
CA ILE A 161 -0.96 7.25 11.46
C ILE A 161 -1.06 8.48 12.36
N ASP A 162 -0.04 9.31 12.40
CA ASP A 162 0.01 10.59 13.12
C ASP A 162 -0.98 11.65 12.57
N LEU A 163 -1.54 11.44 11.37
CA LEU A 163 -2.59 12.29 10.81
C LEU A 163 -3.98 11.98 11.41
N LEU A 164 -4.21 10.73 11.87
CA LEU A 164 -5.52 10.32 12.39
C LEU A 164 -6.00 11.16 13.56
N PRO A 165 -5.20 11.47 14.61
CA PRO A 165 -5.63 12.34 15.70
C PRO A 165 -6.10 13.73 15.28
N GLN A 166 -5.64 14.21 14.13
CA GLN A 166 -5.97 15.52 13.59
C GLN A 166 -7.29 15.53 12.81
N VAL A 167 -7.65 14.42 12.16
CA VAL A 167 -8.82 14.36 11.26
C VAL A 167 -10.00 13.58 11.82
N VAL A 168 -9.77 12.60 12.71
CA VAL A 168 -10.83 11.77 13.31
C VAL A 168 -11.86 12.58 14.08
N PRO A 169 -11.51 13.64 14.84
CA PRO A 169 -12.51 14.47 15.52
C PRO A 169 -13.59 15.01 14.58
N ASP A 170 -13.19 15.57 13.44
CA ASP A 170 -14.13 16.13 12.46
C ASP A 170 -14.91 15.01 11.73
N PHE A 171 -14.28 13.87 11.49
CA PHE A 171 -14.95 12.71 10.88
C PHE A 171 -16.04 12.13 11.80
N VAL A 172 -15.75 12.00 13.09
CA VAL A 172 -16.74 11.59 14.11
C VAL A 172 -17.87 12.60 14.23
N ALA A 173 -17.57 13.91 14.19
CA ALA A 173 -18.60 14.96 14.22
C ALA A 173 -19.55 14.88 13.00
N GLN A 174 -19.11 14.33 11.88
CA GLN A 174 -19.93 14.07 10.69
C GLN A 174 -20.66 12.71 10.74
N GLY A 175 -20.62 12.02 11.88
CA GLY A 175 -21.31 10.74 12.10
C GLY A 175 -20.49 9.50 11.74
N GLY A 176 -19.22 9.66 11.32
CA GLY A 176 -18.34 8.55 11.03
C GLY A 176 -17.77 7.87 12.27
N GLY A 177 -17.19 6.68 12.08
CA GLY A 177 -16.44 5.95 13.10
C GLY A 177 -15.20 5.29 12.57
N VAL A 178 -14.27 4.95 13.45
CA VAL A 178 -12.98 4.35 13.06
C VAL A 178 -12.63 3.16 13.95
N ILE A 179 -12.26 2.04 13.33
CA ILE A 179 -11.66 0.90 14.01
C ILE A 179 -10.22 0.74 13.54
N VAL A 180 -9.27 0.71 14.47
CA VAL A 180 -7.83 0.58 14.18
C VAL A 180 -7.35 -0.79 14.61
N LEU A 181 -6.69 -1.50 13.70
CA LEU A 181 -5.94 -2.73 13.97
C LEU A 181 -4.49 -2.54 13.52
N GLY A 182 -3.55 -2.65 14.43
CA GLY A 182 -2.13 -2.58 14.10
C GLY A 182 -1.24 -2.45 15.33
N SER A 183 0.06 -2.49 15.11
CA SER A 183 1.08 -2.23 16.14
C SER A 183 2.29 -1.54 15.53
N GLY A 184 3.10 -0.88 16.35
CA GLY A 184 4.30 -0.20 15.87
C GLY A 184 4.92 0.75 16.87
N ASP A 185 4.97 2.03 16.53
CA ASP A 185 5.53 3.05 17.40
C ASP A 185 4.67 3.25 18.65
N PRO A 186 5.26 3.16 19.87
CA PRO A 186 4.51 3.27 21.12
C PRO A 186 3.77 4.61 21.28
N ALA A 187 4.30 5.71 20.73
CA ALA A 187 3.64 7.02 20.79
C ALA A 187 2.40 7.06 19.90
N LEU A 188 2.47 6.42 18.72
CA LEU A 188 1.31 6.29 17.83
C LEU A 188 0.27 5.33 18.40
N GLU A 189 0.67 4.21 19.02
CA GLU A 189 -0.25 3.33 19.73
C GLU A 189 -0.99 4.10 20.87
N ALA A 190 -0.26 4.88 21.67
CA ALA A 190 -0.84 5.70 22.72
C ALA A 190 -1.79 6.77 22.16
N ALA A 191 -1.44 7.40 21.05
CA ALA A 191 -2.30 8.37 20.36
C ALA A 191 -3.62 7.74 19.88
N MET A 192 -3.58 6.52 19.34
CA MET A 192 -4.79 5.78 18.92
C MET A 192 -5.68 5.45 20.12
N ARG A 193 -5.10 4.95 21.22
CA ARG A 193 -5.86 4.70 22.48
C ARG A 193 -6.44 6.00 23.06
N GLY A 194 -5.74 7.12 22.88
CA GLY A 194 -6.25 8.45 23.24
C GLY A 194 -7.50 8.83 22.44
N LEU A 195 -7.55 8.51 21.15
CA LEU A 195 -8.75 8.70 20.33
C LEU A 195 -9.92 7.82 20.80
N GLU A 196 -9.67 6.54 21.08
CA GLU A 196 -10.68 5.62 21.62
C GLU A 196 -11.28 6.16 22.93
N THR A 197 -10.43 6.62 23.84
CA THR A 197 -10.87 7.23 25.12
C THR A 197 -11.69 8.51 24.91
N ARG A 198 -11.29 9.33 23.92
CA ARG A 198 -11.96 10.60 23.61
C ARG A 198 -13.31 10.43 22.93
N PHE A 199 -13.46 9.37 22.14
CA PHE A 199 -14.64 9.11 21.31
C PHE A 199 -15.23 7.71 21.58
N PRO A 200 -15.70 7.44 22.81
CA PRO A 200 -16.27 6.14 23.16
C PRO A 200 -17.47 5.81 22.27
N GLY A 201 -17.54 4.56 21.81
CA GLY A 201 -18.58 4.10 20.90
C GLY A 201 -18.48 4.64 19.47
N LYS A 202 -17.41 5.39 19.12
CA LYS A 202 -17.15 5.89 17.77
C LYS A 202 -15.78 5.49 17.25
N VAL A 203 -14.82 5.33 18.14
CA VAL A 203 -13.46 4.86 17.83
C VAL A 203 -13.16 3.65 18.68
N ALA A 204 -12.56 2.63 18.08
CA ALA A 204 -12.07 1.44 18.78
C ALA A 204 -10.68 1.06 18.27
N VAL A 205 -9.83 0.53 19.16
CA VAL A 205 -8.43 0.25 18.86
C VAL A 205 -8.03 -1.16 19.35
N ARG A 206 -7.52 -1.97 18.44
CA ARG A 206 -6.89 -3.24 18.73
C ARG A 206 -5.41 -3.16 18.38
N ILE A 207 -4.55 -3.18 19.41
CA ILE A 207 -3.11 -3.22 19.20
C ILE A 207 -2.70 -4.67 18.98
N GLY A 208 -2.00 -4.93 17.86
CA GLY A 208 -1.48 -6.23 17.48
C GLY A 208 -1.68 -6.57 16.03
N TYR A 209 -1.43 -7.83 15.68
CA TYR A 209 -1.68 -8.44 14.37
C TYR A 209 -2.69 -9.57 14.54
N ASP A 210 -3.72 -9.55 13.73
CA ASP A 210 -4.75 -10.59 13.69
C ASP A 210 -5.35 -10.63 12.27
N GLU A 211 -4.99 -11.67 11.50
CA GLU A 211 -5.43 -11.81 10.11
C GLU A 211 -6.93 -12.12 10.03
N GLY A 212 -7.42 -13.00 10.91
CA GLY A 212 -8.85 -13.33 10.94
C GLY A 212 -9.71 -12.12 11.30
N LEU A 213 -9.23 -11.26 12.21
CA LEU A 213 -9.88 -9.98 12.49
C LEU A 213 -9.82 -9.04 11.28
N SER A 214 -8.69 -9.01 10.56
CA SER A 214 -8.57 -8.20 9.34
C SER A 214 -9.66 -8.55 8.33
N HIS A 215 -9.89 -9.84 8.08
CA HIS A 215 -10.97 -10.32 7.20
C HIS A 215 -12.34 -9.78 7.65
N ARG A 216 -12.67 -9.92 8.94
CA ARG A 216 -13.95 -9.40 9.48
C ARG A 216 -14.05 -7.87 9.36
N MET A 217 -12.94 -7.15 9.57
CA MET A 217 -12.88 -5.70 9.41
C MET A 217 -13.14 -5.28 7.95
N PHE A 218 -12.47 -5.90 6.98
CA PHE A 218 -12.73 -5.63 5.56
C PHE A 218 -14.16 -6.02 5.16
N SER A 219 -14.68 -7.13 5.68
CA SER A 219 -16.04 -7.57 5.40
C SER A 219 -17.09 -6.57 5.92
N GLY A 220 -16.90 -6.03 7.12
CA GLY A 220 -17.89 -5.19 7.80
C GLY A 220 -17.72 -3.69 7.64
N ALA A 221 -16.57 -3.18 7.26
CA ALA A 221 -16.35 -1.74 7.16
C ALA A 221 -16.89 -1.14 5.85
N ASP A 222 -17.20 0.15 5.88
CA ASP A 222 -17.59 0.93 4.69
C ASP A 222 -16.38 1.46 3.95
N ALA A 223 -15.31 1.84 4.66
CA ALA A 223 -14.10 2.39 4.06
C ALA A 223 -12.82 1.88 4.74
N VAL A 224 -11.70 1.91 4.00
CA VAL A 224 -10.36 1.68 4.54
C VAL A 224 -9.48 2.90 4.32
N LEU A 225 -8.81 3.36 5.38
CA LEU A 225 -7.97 4.56 5.38
C LEU A 225 -6.49 4.15 5.21
N VAL A 226 -5.84 4.68 4.18
CA VAL A 226 -4.42 4.40 3.89
C VAL A 226 -3.68 5.72 3.63
N PRO A 227 -3.42 6.53 4.68
CA PRO A 227 -2.81 7.85 4.54
C PRO A 227 -1.27 7.80 4.46
N SER A 228 -0.72 6.82 3.75
CA SER A 228 0.72 6.58 3.69
C SER A 228 1.48 7.72 3.01
N ARG A 229 2.60 8.16 3.60
CA ARG A 229 3.52 9.14 2.99
C ARG A 229 4.26 8.58 1.79
N PHE A 230 4.57 7.30 1.83
CA PHE A 230 5.02 6.52 0.69
C PHE A 230 4.54 5.08 0.81
N GLU A 231 4.08 4.52 -0.31
CA GLU A 231 3.53 3.17 -0.36
C GLU A 231 3.95 2.51 -1.68
N PRO A 232 5.01 1.71 -1.71
CA PRO A 232 5.52 1.12 -2.96
C PRO A 232 4.44 0.43 -3.78
N CYS A 233 3.64 -0.42 -3.17
CA CYS A 233 2.47 -1.06 -3.79
C CYS A 233 1.22 -0.84 -2.94
N GLY A 234 1.28 -1.26 -1.66
CA GLY A 234 0.10 -1.42 -0.82
C GLY A 234 -0.74 -2.64 -1.22
N LEU A 235 -1.18 -3.40 -0.23
CA LEU A 235 -2.14 -4.48 -0.43
C LEU A 235 -3.48 -4.14 0.23
N THR A 236 -3.43 -3.33 1.28
CA THR A 236 -4.58 -2.95 2.10
C THR A 236 -5.72 -2.33 1.28
N GLN A 237 -5.42 -1.43 0.34
CA GLN A 237 -6.42 -0.84 -0.56
C GLN A 237 -6.98 -1.88 -1.53
N MET A 238 -6.17 -2.84 -1.99
CA MET A 238 -6.64 -3.90 -2.89
C MET A 238 -7.57 -4.86 -2.17
N TYR A 239 -7.30 -5.18 -0.90
CA TYR A 239 -8.27 -5.90 -0.05
C TYR A 239 -9.56 -5.09 0.10
N GLY A 240 -9.46 -3.77 0.35
CA GLY A 240 -10.63 -2.88 0.37
C GLY A 240 -11.46 -2.97 -0.91
N LEU A 241 -10.82 -2.88 -2.08
CA LEU A 241 -11.47 -3.01 -3.37
C LEU A 241 -12.24 -4.35 -3.46
N ARG A 242 -11.60 -5.47 -3.14
CA ARG A 242 -12.22 -6.80 -3.18
C ARG A 242 -13.47 -6.92 -2.32
N TYR A 243 -13.49 -6.27 -1.16
CA TYR A 243 -14.60 -6.33 -0.21
C TYR A 243 -15.63 -5.20 -0.38
N GLY A 244 -15.49 -4.32 -1.37
CA GLY A 244 -16.32 -3.12 -1.49
C GLY A 244 -16.20 -2.19 -0.27
N THR A 245 -15.06 -2.27 0.42
CA THR A 245 -14.65 -1.39 1.52
C THR A 245 -13.83 -0.28 0.90
N VAL A 246 -14.50 0.83 0.61
CA VAL A 246 -14.01 1.89 -0.27
C VAL A 246 -12.69 2.48 0.22
N PRO A 247 -11.60 2.41 -0.56
CA PRO A 247 -10.33 2.97 -0.14
C PRO A 247 -10.33 4.50 -0.12
N VAL A 248 -9.80 5.08 0.98
CA VAL A 248 -9.43 6.50 1.10
C VAL A 248 -7.93 6.55 1.26
N VAL A 249 -7.21 6.96 0.24
CA VAL A 249 -5.77 6.76 0.14
C VAL A 249 -5.01 8.04 -0.22
N ALA A 250 -3.79 8.17 0.27
CA ALA A 250 -2.86 9.16 -0.26
C ALA A 250 -2.48 8.80 -1.70
N ALA A 251 -2.39 9.77 -2.60
CA ALA A 251 -2.07 9.56 -4.01
C ALA A 251 -0.55 9.37 -4.22
N VAL A 252 0.00 8.26 -3.70
CA VAL A 252 1.42 7.90 -3.79
C VAL A 252 1.59 6.44 -4.21
N GLY A 253 2.66 6.14 -4.92
CA GLY A 253 3.06 4.79 -5.32
C GLY A 253 1.90 3.95 -5.83
N GLY A 254 1.81 2.69 -5.38
CA GLY A 254 0.76 1.77 -5.81
C GLY A 254 -0.66 2.15 -5.38
N LEU A 255 -0.84 3.04 -4.41
CA LEU A 255 -2.15 3.59 -4.05
C LEU A 255 -2.72 4.43 -5.19
N ALA A 256 -1.86 5.25 -5.81
CA ALA A 256 -2.24 6.08 -6.97
C ALA A 256 -2.58 5.21 -8.20
N ASP A 257 -1.91 4.07 -8.36
CA ASP A 257 -2.08 3.18 -9.51
C ASP A 257 -3.30 2.24 -9.40
N THR A 258 -3.80 1.99 -8.18
CA THR A 258 -4.84 0.97 -7.94
C THR A 258 -6.21 1.53 -7.59
N VAL A 259 -6.31 2.80 -7.22
CA VAL A 259 -7.57 3.43 -6.83
C VAL A 259 -7.94 4.53 -7.84
N ILE A 260 -9.14 4.48 -8.39
CA ILE A 260 -9.67 5.55 -9.26
C ILE A 260 -10.42 6.55 -8.38
N HIS A 261 -9.87 7.77 -8.29
CA HIS A 261 -10.45 8.83 -7.47
C HIS A 261 -11.87 9.19 -7.90
N ALA A 262 -12.78 9.30 -6.93
CA ALA A 262 -14.17 9.73 -7.11
C ALA A 262 -14.27 11.23 -7.45
N SER A 263 -13.60 11.65 -8.54
CA SER A 263 -13.76 12.97 -9.11
C SER A 263 -15.13 13.10 -9.79
N PRO A 264 -15.67 14.34 -9.99
CA PRO A 264 -16.91 14.52 -10.74
C PRO A 264 -16.89 13.89 -12.15
N ALA A 265 -15.74 13.83 -12.79
CA ALA A 265 -15.58 13.18 -14.08
C ALA A 265 -15.67 11.65 -13.98
N ALA A 266 -14.95 11.05 -13.00
CA ALA A 266 -14.95 9.61 -12.79
C ALA A 266 -16.32 9.09 -12.32
N LEU A 267 -17.03 9.86 -11.49
CA LEU A 267 -18.40 9.53 -11.08
C LEU A 267 -19.37 9.56 -12.25
N ARG A 268 -19.30 10.59 -13.11
CA ARG A 268 -20.15 10.62 -14.33
C ARG A 268 -19.82 9.52 -15.33
N ALA A 269 -18.59 9.06 -15.36
CA ALA A 269 -18.16 7.95 -16.22
C ALA A 269 -18.45 6.56 -15.60
N GLY A 270 -18.90 6.50 -14.35
CA GLY A 270 -19.18 5.24 -13.66
C GLY A 270 -17.94 4.38 -13.40
N VAL A 271 -16.78 4.99 -13.12
CA VAL A 271 -15.50 4.24 -12.97
C VAL A 271 -14.81 4.46 -11.62
N ALA A 272 -15.32 5.34 -10.78
CA ALA A 272 -14.72 5.65 -9.48
C ALA A 272 -14.69 4.42 -8.57
N THR A 273 -13.56 4.17 -7.90
CA THR A 273 -13.38 3.03 -6.98
C THR A 273 -13.03 3.43 -5.56
N GLY A 274 -12.71 4.70 -5.32
CA GLY A 274 -12.34 5.20 -4.00
C GLY A 274 -12.01 6.70 -4.00
N VAL A 275 -11.43 7.17 -2.93
CA VAL A 275 -11.04 8.57 -2.76
C VAL A 275 -9.53 8.66 -2.64
N GLN A 276 -8.90 9.49 -3.47
CA GLN A 276 -7.49 9.83 -3.34
C GLN A 276 -7.32 11.26 -2.83
N PHE A 277 -6.26 11.52 -2.08
CA PHE A 277 -5.91 12.87 -1.64
C PHE A 277 -4.41 13.16 -1.80
N HIS A 278 -4.10 14.42 -2.03
CA HIS A 278 -2.75 14.96 -2.13
C HIS A 278 -2.78 16.45 -1.78
N PRO A 279 -1.79 16.99 -1.04
CA PRO A 279 -0.63 16.32 -0.45
C PRO A 279 -1.02 15.38 0.72
N THR A 280 -0.05 14.58 1.21
CA THR A 280 -0.28 13.71 2.37
C THR A 280 -0.15 14.53 3.66
N ASP A 281 -1.20 15.28 3.97
CA ASP A 281 -1.34 16.09 5.18
C ASP A 281 -2.76 16.00 5.76
N ALA A 282 -2.94 16.57 6.95
CA ALA A 282 -4.23 16.53 7.66
C ALA A 282 -5.34 17.33 6.94
N VAL A 283 -5.00 18.39 6.19
CA VAL A 283 -5.99 19.22 5.51
C VAL A 283 -6.59 18.44 4.33
N ALA A 284 -5.75 17.90 3.45
CA ALA A 284 -6.18 17.12 2.31
C ALA A 284 -6.87 15.82 2.75
N PHE A 285 -6.35 15.14 3.78
CA PHE A 285 -6.98 13.95 4.34
C PHE A 285 -8.36 14.26 4.95
N GLY A 286 -8.50 15.35 5.70
CA GLY A 286 -9.79 15.79 6.22
C GLY A 286 -10.81 16.13 5.11
N GLN A 287 -10.35 16.69 3.97
CA GLN A 287 -11.20 16.90 2.79
C GLN A 287 -11.66 15.56 2.17
N ALA A 288 -10.76 14.59 2.07
CA ALA A 288 -11.09 13.25 1.58
C ALA A 288 -12.13 12.54 2.48
N LEU A 289 -12.03 12.68 3.80
CA LEU A 289 -13.03 12.14 4.73
C LEU A 289 -14.39 12.84 4.60
N ARG A 290 -14.43 14.15 4.36
CA ARG A 290 -15.68 14.86 4.06
C ARG A 290 -16.30 14.35 2.75
N GLN A 291 -15.48 14.12 1.72
CA GLN A 291 -15.94 13.54 0.46
C GLN A 291 -16.48 12.11 0.66
N LEU A 292 -15.79 11.30 1.48
CA LEU A 292 -16.28 9.96 1.86
C LEU A 292 -17.67 10.04 2.51
N CYS A 293 -17.88 10.95 3.49
CA CYS A 293 -19.18 11.14 4.12
C CYS A 293 -20.26 11.54 3.10
N ALA A 294 -19.95 12.44 2.18
CA ALA A 294 -20.89 12.87 1.14
C ALA A 294 -21.25 11.73 0.17
N LEU A 295 -20.27 10.94 -0.26
CA LEU A 295 -20.50 9.77 -1.11
C LEU A 295 -21.35 8.71 -0.40
N HIS A 296 -21.05 8.43 0.87
CA HIS A 296 -21.78 7.46 1.67
C HIS A 296 -23.24 7.87 1.91
N ALA A 297 -23.51 9.17 2.07
CA ALA A 297 -24.87 9.71 2.24
C ALA A 297 -25.73 9.61 0.96
N ASP A 298 -25.10 9.58 -0.22
CA ASP A 298 -25.75 9.30 -1.49
C ASP A 298 -25.71 7.79 -1.79
N GLY A 299 -26.71 7.06 -1.34
CA GLY A 299 -26.76 5.61 -1.43
C GLY A 299 -26.66 5.06 -2.86
N GLY A 300 -27.11 5.81 -3.87
CA GLY A 300 -27.00 5.41 -5.29
C GLY A 300 -25.54 5.47 -5.77
N THR A 301 -24.93 6.62 -5.60
CA THR A 301 -23.49 6.83 -5.94
C THR A 301 -22.59 5.91 -5.11
N TRP A 302 -22.90 5.72 -3.83
CA TRP A 302 -22.16 4.81 -2.95
C TRP A 302 -22.15 3.37 -3.47
N ALA A 303 -23.35 2.84 -3.82
CA ALA A 303 -23.48 1.48 -4.33
C ALA A 303 -22.71 1.29 -5.65
N GLU A 304 -22.68 2.30 -6.52
CA GLU A 304 -21.92 2.28 -7.76
C GLU A 304 -20.40 2.25 -7.50
N VAL A 305 -19.89 3.10 -6.60
CA VAL A 305 -18.46 3.10 -6.21
C VAL A 305 -18.06 1.75 -5.60
N GLN A 306 -18.90 1.16 -4.73
CA GLN A 306 -18.63 -0.17 -4.18
C GLN A 306 -18.61 -1.25 -5.26
N ALA A 307 -19.57 -1.22 -6.20
CA ALA A 307 -19.60 -2.19 -7.30
C ALA A 307 -18.37 -2.08 -8.21
N ASN A 308 -17.94 -0.86 -8.55
CA ASN A 308 -16.74 -0.60 -9.32
C ASN A 308 -15.47 -1.08 -8.57
N ALA A 309 -15.39 -0.81 -7.26
CA ALA A 309 -14.30 -1.28 -6.42
C ALA A 309 -14.19 -2.81 -6.48
N MET A 310 -15.30 -3.52 -6.28
CA MET A 310 -15.32 -4.99 -6.30
C MET A 310 -15.08 -5.60 -7.69
N ALA A 311 -15.29 -4.84 -8.75
CA ALA A 311 -15.00 -5.24 -10.14
C ALA A 311 -13.55 -4.99 -10.56
N ALA A 312 -12.76 -4.26 -9.74
CA ALA A 312 -11.37 -3.99 -10.05
C ALA A 312 -10.55 -5.29 -10.10
N ASP A 313 -9.75 -5.44 -11.16
CA ASP A 313 -8.80 -6.56 -11.27
C ASP A 313 -7.56 -6.26 -10.41
N VAL A 314 -7.47 -6.95 -9.29
CA VAL A 314 -6.34 -6.86 -8.35
C VAL A 314 -5.63 -8.20 -8.16
N GLY A 315 -5.90 -9.17 -9.04
CA GLY A 315 -5.25 -10.48 -9.06
C GLY A 315 -3.82 -10.43 -9.60
N TRP A 316 -3.21 -11.61 -9.67
CA TRP A 316 -1.83 -11.76 -10.16
C TRP A 316 -1.73 -11.90 -11.68
N GLU A 317 -2.82 -12.09 -12.41
CA GLU A 317 -2.83 -12.47 -13.82
C GLU A 317 -2.12 -11.44 -14.70
N ALA A 318 -2.49 -10.17 -14.57
CA ALA A 318 -1.88 -9.07 -15.32
C ALA A 318 -0.40 -8.88 -14.96
N SER A 319 -0.08 -8.97 -13.67
CA SER A 319 1.29 -8.85 -13.17
C SER A 319 2.17 -10.02 -13.63
N ALA A 320 1.66 -11.24 -13.59
CA ALA A 320 2.36 -12.43 -14.07
C ALA A 320 2.66 -12.33 -15.58
N ALA A 321 1.71 -11.85 -16.38
CA ALA A 321 1.92 -11.61 -17.79
C ALA A 321 3.02 -10.56 -18.05
N ALA A 322 3.04 -9.47 -17.26
CA ALA A 322 4.07 -8.45 -17.35
C ALA A 322 5.47 -8.99 -16.99
N TYR A 323 5.58 -9.79 -15.93
CA TYR A 323 6.84 -10.48 -15.59
C TYR A 323 7.26 -11.48 -16.66
N ALA A 324 6.34 -12.25 -17.21
CA ALA A 324 6.64 -13.20 -18.31
C ALA A 324 7.22 -12.46 -19.52
N ALA A 325 6.63 -11.34 -19.92
CA ALA A 325 7.13 -10.51 -21.03
C ALA A 325 8.54 -9.95 -20.73
N LEU A 326 8.77 -9.47 -19.50
CA LEU A 326 10.08 -8.98 -19.06
C LEU A 326 11.15 -10.09 -19.13
N TYR A 327 10.84 -11.28 -18.63
CA TYR A 327 11.77 -12.41 -18.65
C TYR A 327 12.04 -12.90 -20.08
N ALA A 328 11.03 -12.93 -20.95
CA ALA A 328 11.22 -13.28 -22.35
C ALA A 328 12.22 -12.33 -23.05
N GLY A 329 12.23 -11.05 -22.68
CA GLY A 329 13.19 -10.07 -23.19
C GLY A 329 14.64 -10.25 -22.68
N LEU A 330 14.87 -11.12 -21.70
CA LEU A 330 16.19 -11.41 -21.13
C LEU A 330 16.80 -12.71 -21.69
N VAL A 331 15.98 -13.57 -22.28
CA VAL A 331 16.46 -14.81 -22.93
C VAL A 331 17.20 -14.43 -24.21
N ARG A 332 18.51 -14.69 -24.25
CA ARG A 332 19.38 -14.43 -25.37
C ARG A 332 19.51 -15.66 -26.23
#